data_0d1943e3d807e9ee00c94df6a165caa6
#
_entry.id   0d1943e3d807e9ee00c94df6a165caa6
#
_cell.length_a   1.000
_cell.length_b   1.000
_cell.length_c   1.000
_cell.angle_alpha   90.00
_cell.angle_beta   90.00
_cell.angle_gamma   90.00
#
_symmetry.space_group_name_H-M   'P 1'
#
loop_
_entity.id
_entity.type
_entity.pdbx_description
1 polymer ?
#
loop_
_entity_poly.entity_id
_entity_poly.type
_entity_poly.pdbx_seq_one_letter_code
_entity_poly.pdbx_strand_id
1 'polypeptide(L)'
;MSFDILPAIDVVAGKAVRLDRGKAGTEKSYGDPVEAARAFTEQGAQWLHVVDLDAAFDRGHNHDVLGRITEESGVRFQLAGGIRTDADLERALSSGAARVVIGTAALEDPDWIRSVLHKHADKIVVDLALREVDGQWRTRGHGWVSDGGDLWEVLERLDQAGCQRFLVTDVFKDGTLTGPNVELLRDIAMATDASITASGGVSTVEDVQDIARYQKDGIDSVVIGKALYEGKLSVHDALSAARETQPEPATDE
;
A
#
# COMPACT_ATOMS: atom_id res chain seq x y z
N MET A 1 -0.43 14.46 -13.10
CA MET A 1 -1.00 13.87 -11.84
C MET A 1 0.03 14.10 -10.75
N SER A 2 -0.37 14.31 -9.50
CA SER A 2 0.58 14.44 -8.36
C SER A 2 1.08 13.05 -7.96
N PHE A 3 2.31 12.98 -7.42
CA PHE A 3 2.82 11.78 -6.77
C PHE A 3 2.29 11.74 -5.33
N ASP A 4 1.65 10.65 -4.93
CA ASP A 4 0.99 10.54 -3.62
C ASP A 4 1.88 9.85 -2.58
N ILE A 5 1.96 10.44 -1.38
CA ILE A 5 2.57 9.82 -0.21
C ILE A 5 1.45 9.23 0.65
N LEU A 6 1.54 7.93 0.95
CA LEU A 6 0.58 7.21 1.77
C LEU A 6 1.22 6.79 3.11
N PRO A 7 1.12 7.59 4.17
CA PRO A 7 1.50 7.13 5.51
C PRO A 7 0.74 5.86 5.90
N ALA A 8 1.47 4.85 6.40
CA ALA A 8 0.86 3.58 6.81
C ALA A 8 0.43 3.61 8.28
N ILE A 9 -0.79 3.16 8.55
CA ILE A 9 -1.35 2.97 9.90
C ILE A 9 -1.83 1.53 10.01
N ASP A 10 -1.11 0.70 10.76
CA ASP A 10 -1.55 -0.65 11.09
C ASP A 10 -2.37 -0.60 12.37
N VAL A 11 -3.51 -1.29 12.41
CA VAL A 11 -4.44 -1.28 13.55
C VAL A 11 -4.58 -2.67 14.14
N VAL A 12 -4.35 -2.79 15.45
CA VAL A 12 -4.62 -3.98 16.28
C VAL A 12 -5.37 -3.54 17.54
N ALA A 13 -6.50 -4.17 17.82
CA ALA A 13 -7.34 -3.91 18.98
C ALA A 13 -7.60 -2.39 19.21
N GLY A 14 -7.90 -1.68 18.13
CA GLY A 14 -8.18 -0.24 18.12
C GLY A 14 -6.97 0.67 18.32
N LYS A 15 -5.75 0.16 18.26
CA LYS A 15 -4.51 0.94 18.44
C LYS A 15 -3.66 0.93 17.18
N ALA A 16 -3.01 2.06 16.90
CA ALA A 16 -1.96 2.13 15.90
C ALA A 16 -0.74 1.34 16.38
N VAL A 17 -0.24 0.45 15.52
CA VAL A 17 0.92 -0.39 15.83
C VAL A 17 1.88 -0.46 14.65
N ARG A 18 3.09 -0.98 14.89
CA ARG A 18 3.99 -1.46 13.83
C ARG A 18 4.50 -2.84 14.21
N LEU A 19 4.48 -3.72 13.21
CA LEU A 19 5.06 -5.05 13.33
C LEU A 19 6.57 -5.00 13.02
N ASP A 20 7.35 -5.87 13.66
CA ASP A 20 8.71 -6.11 13.21
C ASP A 20 8.67 -7.03 11.98
N ARG A 21 8.99 -6.46 10.80
CA ARG A 21 8.99 -7.17 9.50
C ARG A 21 7.72 -7.98 9.23
N GLY A 22 6.55 -7.37 9.49
CA GLY A 22 5.26 -8.02 9.27
C GLY A 22 4.93 -9.19 10.23
N LYS A 23 5.76 -9.47 11.25
CA LYS A 23 5.60 -10.63 12.12
C LYS A 23 4.57 -10.38 13.21
N ALA A 24 3.48 -11.16 13.21
CA ALA A 24 2.47 -11.12 14.27
C ALA A 24 3.08 -11.45 15.65
N GLY A 25 2.62 -10.74 16.69
CA GLY A 25 3.12 -10.89 18.06
C GLY A 25 4.32 -10.00 18.38
N THR A 26 4.70 -9.09 17.47
CA THR A 26 5.81 -8.14 17.67
C THR A 26 5.32 -6.69 17.70
N GLU A 27 4.03 -6.48 17.94
CA GLU A 27 3.35 -5.19 17.84
C GLU A 27 3.95 -4.17 18.82
N LYS A 28 4.51 -3.09 18.29
CA LYS A 28 4.87 -1.88 19.05
C LYS A 28 3.75 -0.86 18.88
N SER A 29 3.12 -0.44 19.99
CA SER A 29 2.01 0.53 19.95
C SER A 29 2.52 1.96 19.79
N TYR A 30 1.75 2.75 19.01
CA TYR A 30 1.99 4.18 18.75
C TYR A 30 0.77 5.05 19.06
N GLY A 31 -0.20 4.53 19.82
CA GLY A 31 -1.33 5.31 20.31
C GLY A 31 -2.63 5.15 19.52
N ASP A 32 -3.41 6.23 19.44
CA ASP A 32 -4.69 6.25 18.72
C ASP A 32 -4.46 6.40 17.21
N PRO A 33 -5.02 5.51 16.36
CA PRO A 33 -4.91 5.60 14.90
C PRO A 33 -5.52 6.89 14.32
N VAL A 34 -6.55 7.44 14.97
CA VAL A 34 -7.17 8.71 14.53
C VAL A 34 -6.24 9.89 14.77
N GLU A 35 -5.55 9.92 15.91
CA GLU A 35 -4.53 10.95 16.19
C GLU A 35 -3.36 10.85 15.20
N ALA A 36 -2.92 9.62 14.89
CA ALA A 36 -1.89 9.41 13.86
C ALA A 36 -2.37 9.92 12.47
N ALA A 37 -3.60 9.61 12.08
CA ALA A 37 -4.19 10.08 10.83
C ALA A 37 -4.23 11.61 10.76
N ARG A 38 -4.65 12.28 11.84
CA ARG A 38 -4.66 13.76 11.93
C ARG A 38 -3.25 14.34 11.79
N ALA A 39 -2.28 13.78 12.54
CA ALA A 39 -0.91 14.26 12.50
C ALA A 39 -0.29 14.13 11.10
N PHE A 40 -0.60 13.07 10.34
CA PHE A 40 -0.17 12.91 8.97
C PHE A 40 -0.90 13.88 8.01
N THR A 41 -2.20 14.10 8.22
CA THR A 41 -2.99 15.05 7.43
C THR A 41 -2.52 16.49 7.64
N GLU A 42 -2.19 16.89 8.87
CA GLU A 42 -1.62 18.20 9.19
C GLU A 42 -0.26 18.43 8.51
N GLN A 43 0.50 17.37 8.22
CA GLN A 43 1.73 17.43 7.44
C GLN A 43 1.50 17.42 5.93
N GLY A 44 0.24 17.36 5.48
CA GLY A 44 -0.15 17.46 4.07
C GLY A 44 -0.50 16.13 3.37
N ALA A 45 -0.59 15.00 4.09
CA ALA A 45 -1.01 13.74 3.49
C ALA A 45 -2.43 13.86 2.89
N GLN A 46 -2.59 13.44 1.64
CA GLN A 46 -3.88 13.38 0.94
C GLN A 46 -4.47 11.96 0.93
N TRP A 47 -3.63 10.98 1.24
CA TRP A 47 -3.95 9.57 1.33
C TRP A 47 -3.30 8.94 2.55
N LEU A 48 -3.94 7.89 3.07
CA LEU A 48 -3.35 6.96 4.03
C LEU A 48 -3.42 5.53 3.49
N HIS A 49 -2.52 4.69 3.95
CA HIS A 49 -2.61 3.24 3.83
C HIS A 49 -2.95 2.66 5.21
N VAL A 50 -4.16 2.13 5.38
CA VAL A 50 -4.63 1.62 6.67
C VAL A 50 -4.74 0.10 6.57
N VAL A 51 -4.18 -0.61 7.56
CA VAL A 51 -4.22 -2.07 7.62
C VAL A 51 -4.97 -2.52 8.87
N ASP A 52 -6.10 -3.20 8.68
CA ASP A 52 -6.77 -3.91 9.77
C ASP A 52 -6.09 -5.26 10.00
N LEU A 53 -5.14 -5.29 10.94
CA LEU A 53 -4.37 -6.49 11.24
C LEU A 53 -5.20 -7.55 11.97
N ASP A 54 -6.23 -7.16 12.73
CA ASP A 54 -7.11 -8.15 13.36
C ASP A 54 -7.92 -8.90 12.30
N ALA A 55 -8.42 -8.20 11.28
CA ALA A 55 -9.08 -8.83 10.13
C ALA A 55 -8.09 -9.66 9.28
N ALA A 56 -6.86 -9.17 9.10
CA ALA A 56 -5.82 -9.88 8.35
C ALA A 56 -5.45 -11.23 8.99
N PHE A 57 -5.44 -11.29 10.33
CA PHE A 57 -5.09 -12.48 11.11
C PHE A 57 -6.29 -13.26 11.68
N ASP A 58 -7.52 -12.99 11.20
CA ASP A 58 -8.77 -13.63 11.65
C ASP A 58 -9.01 -13.50 13.18
N ARG A 59 -8.67 -12.33 13.76
CA ARG A 59 -8.80 -12.03 15.21
C ARG A 59 -9.95 -11.09 15.53
N GLY A 60 -10.71 -10.65 14.53
CA GLY A 60 -11.78 -9.66 14.66
C GLY A 60 -11.68 -8.54 13.65
N HIS A 61 -12.22 -7.37 13.98
CA HIS A 61 -12.28 -6.20 13.10
C HIS A 61 -12.13 -4.90 13.88
N ASN A 62 -11.65 -3.84 13.20
CA ASN A 62 -11.49 -2.50 13.75
C ASN A 62 -12.45 -1.47 13.12
N HIS A 63 -13.67 -1.87 12.71
CA HIS A 63 -14.60 -1.02 11.93
C HIS A 63 -14.87 0.35 12.57
N ASP A 64 -15.09 0.40 13.88
CA ASP A 64 -15.37 1.66 14.58
C ASP A 64 -14.23 2.66 14.43
N VAL A 65 -12.99 2.17 14.51
CA VAL A 65 -11.78 3.00 14.33
C VAL A 65 -11.64 3.47 12.89
N LEU A 66 -11.92 2.59 11.91
CA LEU A 66 -11.85 2.95 10.48
C LEU A 66 -12.86 4.05 10.13
N GLY A 67 -14.10 3.93 10.62
CA GLY A 67 -15.12 4.98 10.46
C GLY A 67 -14.67 6.32 11.03
N ARG A 68 -14.09 6.31 12.24
CA ARG A 68 -13.57 7.51 12.91
C ARG A 68 -12.41 8.15 12.14
N ILE A 69 -11.51 7.36 11.53
CA ILE A 69 -10.43 7.91 10.67
C ILE A 69 -11.04 8.75 9.55
N THR A 70 -12.07 8.23 8.86
CA THR A 70 -12.76 8.97 7.80
C THR A 70 -13.42 10.24 8.31
N GLU A 71 -14.22 10.14 9.37
CA GLU A 71 -15.05 11.23 9.89
C GLU A 71 -14.23 12.35 10.50
N GLU A 72 -13.14 12.01 11.20
CA GLU A 72 -12.39 12.96 12.01
C GLU A 72 -11.15 13.55 11.32
N SER A 73 -10.56 12.86 10.33
CA SER A 73 -9.40 13.38 9.57
C SER A 73 -9.77 13.94 8.20
N GLY A 74 -10.88 13.48 7.60
CA GLY A 74 -11.31 13.86 6.26
C GLY A 74 -10.37 13.41 5.13
N VAL A 75 -9.31 12.64 5.46
CA VAL A 75 -8.32 12.16 4.50
C VAL A 75 -8.82 10.90 3.79
N ARG A 76 -8.49 10.76 2.52
CA ARG A 76 -8.75 9.51 1.78
C ARG A 76 -7.84 8.40 2.29
N PHE A 77 -8.33 7.17 2.34
CA PHE A 77 -7.48 6.03 2.64
C PHE A 77 -7.78 4.81 1.77
N GLN A 78 -6.76 3.99 1.59
CA GLN A 78 -6.91 2.62 1.11
C GLN A 78 -6.84 1.67 2.29
N LEU A 79 -7.77 0.71 2.35
CA LEU A 79 -7.90 -0.27 3.43
C LEU A 79 -7.38 -1.63 2.99
N ALA A 80 -6.44 -2.17 3.74
CA ALA A 80 -5.94 -3.54 3.62
C ALA A 80 -6.31 -4.36 4.86
N GLY A 81 -6.29 -5.69 4.71
CA GLY A 81 -6.50 -6.64 5.80
C GLY A 81 -7.84 -7.36 5.75
N GLY A 82 -7.81 -8.69 5.63
CA GLY A 82 -8.97 -9.56 5.78
C GLY A 82 -10.01 -9.54 4.66
N ILE A 83 -9.70 -9.01 3.48
CA ILE A 83 -10.65 -8.93 2.35
C ILE A 83 -10.57 -10.22 1.53
N ARG A 84 -11.57 -11.11 1.69
CA ARG A 84 -11.57 -12.44 1.07
C ARG A 84 -12.90 -12.78 0.38
N THR A 85 -13.96 -12.05 0.65
CA THR A 85 -15.32 -12.28 0.14
C THR A 85 -15.99 -10.97 -0.27
N ASP A 86 -17.09 -11.06 -1.03
CA ASP A 86 -17.92 -9.89 -1.36
C ASP A 86 -18.41 -9.15 -0.10
N ALA A 87 -18.75 -9.89 0.96
CA ALA A 87 -19.18 -9.30 2.22
C ALA A 87 -18.06 -8.52 2.92
N ASP A 88 -16.79 -8.98 2.84
CA ASP A 88 -15.64 -8.25 3.35
C ASP A 88 -15.40 -6.97 2.54
N LEU A 89 -15.48 -7.08 1.21
CA LEU A 89 -15.35 -5.95 0.30
C LEU A 89 -16.41 -4.87 0.57
N GLU A 90 -17.68 -5.28 0.68
CA GLU A 90 -18.77 -4.35 0.98
C GLU A 90 -18.58 -3.66 2.34
N ARG A 91 -18.15 -4.39 3.38
CA ARG A 91 -17.81 -3.80 4.69
C ARG A 91 -16.67 -2.79 4.58
N ALA A 92 -15.60 -3.13 3.86
CA ALA A 92 -14.48 -2.24 3.66
C ALA A 92 -14.88 -0.94 2.94
N LEU A 93 -15.67 -1.03 1.88
CA LEU A 93 -16.19 0.14 1.16
C LEU A 93 -17.15 0.96 2.03
N SER A 94 -17.97 0.30 2.86
CA SER A 94 -18.93 0.96 3.75
C SER A 94 -18.25 1.67 4.93
N SER A 95 -17.00 1.33 5.27
CA SER A 95 -16.22 2.04 6.29
C SER A 95 -15.67 3.40 5.82
N GLY A 96 -15.94 3.79 4.57
CA GLY A 96 -15.45 5.02 3.96
C GLY A 96 -14.11 4.88 3.23
N ALA A 97 -13.57 3.65 3.09
CA ALA A 97 -12.37 3.42 2.31
C ALA A 97 -12.55 3.85 0.85
N ALA A 98 -11.68 4.73 0.37
CA ALA A 98 -11.72 5.18 -1.03
C ALA A 98 -11.19 4.11 -1.99
N ARG A 99 -10.29 3.22 -1.49
CA ARG A 99 -9.79 2.04 -2.18
C ARG A 99 -9.69 0.87 -1.22
N VAL A 100 -9.80 -0.35 -1.73
CA VAL A 100 -9.66 -1.60 -0.96
C VAL A 100 -8.50 -2.41 -1.54
N VAL A 101 -7.59 -2.84 -0.67
CA VAL A 101 -6.42 -3.61 -1.03
C VAL A 101 -6.70 -5.09 -0.83
N ILE A 102 -6.56 -5.88 -1.89
CA ILE A 102 -6.80 -7.33 -1.89
C ILE A 102 -5.47 -8.04 -2.19
N GLY A 103 -4.98 -8.80 -1.24
CA GLY A 103 -3.75 -9.59 -1.38
C GLY A 103 -4.05 -11.06 -1.63
N THR A 104 -3.99 -11.88 -0.61
CA THR A 104 -4.09 -13.35 -0.67
C THR A 104 -5.24 -13.85 -1.54
N ALA A 105 -6.44 -13.32 -1.39
CA ALA A 105 -7.60 -13.77 -2.16
C ALA A 105 -7.48 -13.51 -3.66
N ALA A 106 -6.76 -12.46 -4.08
CA ALA A 106 -6.48 -12.20 -5.50
C ALA A 106 -5.54 -13.26 -6.12
N LEU A 107 -4.71 -13.90 -5.30
CA LEU A 107 -3.82 -14.98 -5.73
C LEU A 107 -4.53 -16.33 -5.76
N GLU A 108 -5.39 -16.60 -4.78
CA GLU A 108 -6.02 -17.91 -4.53
C GLU A 108 -7.34 -18.13 -5.27
N ASP A 109 -8.10 -17.05 -5.54
CA ASP A 109 -9.38 -17.13 -6.25
C ASP A 109 -9.39 -16.21 -7.49
N PRO A 110 -8.82 -16.68 -8.62
CA PRO A 110 -8.76 -15.91 -9.86
C PRO A 110 -10.13 -15.54 -10.45
N ASP A 111 -11.15 -16.35 -10.22
CA ASP A 111 -12.49 -16.09 -10.74
C ASP A 111 -13.20 -15.04 -9.90
N TRP A 112 -13.06 -15.10 -8.59
CA TRP A 112 -13.59 -14.07 -7.70
C TRP A 112 -12.94 -12.71 -7.97
N ILE A 113 -11.60 -12.63 -8.00
CA ILE A 113 -10.93 -11.33 -8.24
C ILE A 113 -11.28 -10.75 -9.61
N ARG A 114 -11.42 -11.56 -10.65
CA ARG A 114 -11.88 -11.10 -11.97
C ARG A 114 -13.28 -10.49 -11.88
N SER A 115 -14.21 -11.11 -11.15
CA SER A 115 -15.55 -10.58 -10.91
C SER A 115 -15.53 -9.26 -10.15
N VAL A 116 -14.66 -9.14 -9.14
CA VAL A 116 -14.48 -7.92 -8.34
C VAL A 116 -13.92 -6.80 -9.20
N LEU A 117 -12.87 -7.06 -9.97
CA LEU A 117 -12.24 -6.07 -10.85
C LEU A 117 -13.22 -5.60 -11.93
N HIS A 118 -14.02 -6.49 -12.50
CA HIS A 118 -15.05 -6.09 -13.48
C HIS A 118 -16.06 -5.09 -12.92
N LYS A 119 -16.38 -5.15 -11.63
CA LYS A 119 -17.40 -4.30 -10.98
C LYS A 119 -16.81 -3.04 -10.33
N HIS A 120 -15.57 -3.10 -9.86
CA HIS A 120 -14.98 -2.12 -8.93
C HIS A 120 -13.52 -1.78 -9.22
N ALA A 121 -13.04 -1.92 -10.47
CA ALA A 121 -11.62 -1.76 -10.80
C ALA A 121 -11.02 -0.44 -10.28
N ASP A 122 -11.79 0.65 -10.32
CA ASP A 122 -11.39 2.00 -9.86
C ASP A 122 -11.17 2.09 -8.33
N LYS A 123 -11.72 1.13 -7.58
CA LYS A 123 -11.64 1.07 -6.10
C LYS A 123 -10.74 -0.05 -5.59
N ILE A 124 -10.28 -0.94 -6.46
CA ILE A 124 -9.46 -2.09 -6.05
C ILE A 124 -7.99 -1.82 -6.29
N VAL A 125 -7.19 -2.17 -5.30
CA VAL A 125 -5.74 -2.27 -5.38
C VAL A 125 -5.37 -3.73 -5.14
N VAL A 126 -4.64 -4.36 -6.04
CA VAL A 126 -4.14 -5.71 -5.79
C VAL A 126 -2.76 -5.64 -5.17
N ASP A 127 -2.58 -6.27 -4.00
CA ASP A 127 -1.30 -6.33 -3.30
C ASP A 127 -0.43 -7.46 -3.87
N LEU A 128 0.73 -7.10 -4.36
CA LEU A 128 1.81 -7.98 -4.80
C LEU A 128 2.95 -7.90 -3.78
N ALA A 129 2.83 -8.67 -2.70
CA ALA A 129 3.95 -8.89 -1.79
C ALA A 129 4.94 -9.87 -2.43
N LEU A 130 6.18 -9.44 -2.63
CA LEU A 130 7.15 -10.13 -3.47
C LEU A 130 8.38 -10.58 -2.69
N ARG A 131 8.85 -11.78 -3.02
CA ARG A 131 10.10 -12.33 -2.50
C ARG A 131 10.90 -12.97 -3.64
N GLU A 132 12.18 -12.68 -3.70
CA GLU A 132 13.09 -13.39 -4.57
C GLU A 132 13.44 -14.78 -3.99
N VAL A 133 13.29 -15.83 -4.81
CA VAL A 133 13.63 -17.21 -4.48
C VAL A 133 14.37 -17.81 -5.68
N ASP A 134 15.62 -18.22 -5.49
CA ASP A 134 16.47 -18.81 -6.53
C ASP A 134 16.55 -17.96 -7.81
N GLY A 135 16.61 -16.62 -7.66
CA GLY A 135 16.70 -15.66 -8.77
C GLY A 135 15.37 -15.40 -9.48
N GLN A 136 14.24 -15.86 -8.93
CA GLN A 136 12.90 -15.62 -9.47
C GLN A 136 12.05 -14.85 -8.46
N TRP A 137 11.30 -13.87 -8.92
CA TRP A 137 10.34 -13.15 -8.11
C TRP A 137 9.05 -13.95 -7.95
N ARG A 138 8.67 -14.19 -6.70
CA ARG A 138 7.48 -14.95 -6.33
C ARG A 138 6.53 -14.07 -5.53
N THR A 139 5.24 -14.14 -5.83
CA THR A 139 4.19 -13.50 -5.01
C THR A 139 3.97 -14.28 -3.71
N ARG A 140 3.58 -13.57 -2.66
CA ARG A 140 3.39 -14.14 -1.32
C ARG A 140 1.99 -13.82 -0.79
N GLY A 141 1.37 -14.81 -0.16
CA GLY A 141 0.09 -14.67 0.54
C GLY A 141 0.19 -14.95 2.04
N HIS A 142 -0.93 -14.86 2.76
CA HIS A 142 -1.09 -15.19 4.18
C HIS A 142 -0.02 -14.55 5.09
N GLY A 143 0.13 -13.22 5.01
CA GLY A 143 1.19 -12.52 5.77
C GLY A 143 2.59 -12.94 5.32
N TRP A 144 2.77 -13.16 4.01
CA TRP A 144 4.02 -13.45 3.31
C TRP A 144 4.59 -14.86 3.52
N VAL A 145 3.80 -15.79 4.06
CA VAL A 145 4.28 -17.15 4.37
C VAL A 145 3.98 -18.17 3.27
N SER A 146 2.86 -18.02 2.53
CA SER A 146 2.52 -18.92 1.42
C SER A 146 3.09 -18.44 0.09
N ASP A 147 3.36 -19.37 -0.82
CA ASP A 147 3.72 -19.07 -2.20
C ASP A 147 2.46 -18.80 -3.04
N GLY A 148 2.43 -17.69 -3.73
CA GLY A 148 1.30 -17.27 -4.57
C GLY A 148 1.56 -17.42 -6.08
N GLY A 149 2.73 -17.92 -6.48
CA GLY A 149 3.10 -18.13 -7.87
C GLY A 149 4.19 -17.19 -8.39
N ASP A 150 4.59 -17.40 -9.62
CA ASP A 150 5.54 -16.53 -10.32
C ASP A 150 4.96 -15.12 -10.52
N LEU A 151 5.79 -14.10 -10.30
CA LEU A 151 5.37 -12.70 -10.40
C LEU A 151 4.76 -12.38 -11.77
N TRP A 152 5.45 -12.76 -12.84
CA TRP A 152 5.09 -12.34 -14.19
C TRP A 152 3.81 -13.02 -14.68
N GLU A 153 3.63 -14.30 -14.34
CA GLU A 153 2.38 -15.03 -14.62
C GLU A 153 1.19 -14.43 -13.85
N VAL A 154 1.40 -14.07 -12.58
CA VAL A 154 0.37 -13.43 -11.74
C VAL A 154 0.03 -12.03 -12.26
N LEU A 155 1.04 -11.22 -12.59
CA LEU A 155 0.87 -9.87 -13.12
C LEU A 155 0.06 -9.89 -14.41
N GLU A 156 0.46 -10.72 -15.39
CA GLU A 156 -0.23 -10.86 -16.68
C GLU A 156 -1.71 -11.27 -16.47
N ARG A 157 -1.96 -12.24 -15.60
CA ARG A 157 -3.32 -12.70 -15.30
C ARG A 157 -4.20 -11.60 -14.71
N LEU A 158 -3.66 -10.80 -13.79
CA LEU A 158 -4.39 -9.72 -13.12
C LEU A 158 -4.61 -8.53 -14.06
N ASP A 159 -3.64 -8.24 -14.92
CA ASP A 159 -3.72 -7.22 -15.95
C ASP A 159 -4.85 -7.57 -16.95
N GLN A 160 -4.87 -8.81 -17.45
CA GLN A 160 -5.94 -9.33 -18.30
C GLN A 160 -7.31 -9.34 -17.60
N ALA A 161 -7.35 -9.44 -16.27
CA ALA A 161 -8.59 -9.31 -15.48
C ALA A 161 -9.05 -7.86 -15.30
N GLY A 162 -8.28 -6.86 -15.76
CA GLY A 162 -8.60 -5.44 -15.71
C GLY A 162 -8.15 -4.74 -14.42
N CYS A 163 -7.10 -5.23 -13.75
CA CYS A 163 -6.52 -4.55 -12.59
C CYS A 163 -5.94 -3.19 -13.03
N GLN A 164 -6.33 -2.13 -12.32
CA GLN A 164 -5.90 -0.75 -12.63
C GLN A 164 -4.83 -0.22 -11.66
N ARG A 165 -4.56 -0.92 -10.57
CA ARG A 165 -3.56 -0.52 -9.58
C ARG A 165 -3.00 -1.69 -8.82
N PHE A 166 -1.68 -1.72 -8.69
CA PHE A 166 -0.97 -2.65 -7.83
C PHE A 166 -0.30 -1.92 -6.66
N LEU A 167 -0.31 -2.55 -5.49
CA LEU A 167 0.58 -2.25 -4.37
C LEU A 167 1.72 -3.25 -4.43
N VAL A 168 2.94 -2.78 -4.61
CA VAL A 168 4.12 -3.65 -4.79
C VAL A 168 5.02 -3.52 -3.57
N THR A 169 5.19 -4.62 -2.85
CA THR A 169 6.01 -4.69 -1.63
C THR A 169 7.14 -5.70 -1.80
N ASP A 170 8.40 -5.24 -1.78
CA ASP A 170 9.52 -6.16 -1.58
C ASP A 170 9.59 -6.54 -0.09
N VAL A 171 9.22 -7.80 0.22
CA VAL A 171 9.14 -8.33 1.58
C VAL A 171 10.49 -8.29 2.33
N PHE A 172 11.61 -8.40 1.60
CA PHE A 172 12.94 -8.29 2.22
C PHE A 172 13.32 -6.86 2.58
N LYS A 173 12.72 -5.87 1.90
CA LYS A 173 12.96 -4.45 2.17
C LYS A 173 12.02 -3.90 3.23
N ASP A 174 10.80 -4.47 3.39
CA ASP A 174 9.82 -3.91 4.30
C ASP A 174 10.31 -3.88 5.76
N GLY A 175 10.14 -2.71 6.39
CA GLY A 175 10.56 -2.44 7.76
C GLY A 175 12.07 -2.40 8.00
N THR A 176 12.93 -2.54 6.98
CA THR A 176 14.39 -2.58 7.14
C THR A 176 15.05 -1.20 7.13
N LEU A 177 14.41 -0.20 6.53
CA LEU A 177 14.97 1.15 6.33
C LEU A 177 16.27 1.14 5.50
N THR A 178 16.36 0.26 4.51
CA THR A 178 17.55 0.07 3.64
C THR A 178 17.36 0.56 2.21
N GLY A 179 16.33 1.37 1.98
CA GLY A 179 15.93 1.84 0.67
C GLY A 179 15.00 0.87 -0.08
N PRO A 180 14.18 1.40 -1.01
CA PRO A 180 13.24 0.62 -1.83
C PRO A 180 13.97 -0.21 -2.90
N ASN A 181 13.28 -1.15 -3.50
CA ASN A 181 13.75 -1.90 -4.66
C ASN A 181 13.27 -1.23 -5.95
N VAL A 182 13.93 -0.14 -6.34
CA VAL A 182 13.52 0.68 -7.49
C VAL A 182 13.60 -0.09 -8.81
N GLU A 183 14.56 -1.01 -8.95
CA GLU A 183 14.73 -1.83 -10.14
C GLU A 183 13.50 -2.74 -10.35
N LEU A 184 13.10 -3.47 -9.31
CA LEU A 184 11.90 -4.30 -9.35
C LEU A 184 10.64 -3.49 -9.68
N LEU A 185 10.49 -2.31 -9.06
CA LEU A 185 9.34 -1.43 -9.30
C LEU A 185 9.26 -0.98 -10.78
N ARG A 186 10.41 -0.64 -11.37
CA ARG A 186 10.50 -0.28 -12.79
C ARG A 186 10.15 -1.44 -13.70
N ASP A 187 10.70 -2.61 -13.45
CA ASP A 187 10.45 -3.80 -14.27
C ASP A 187 8.95 -4.14 -14.28
N ILE A 188 8.27 -4.02 -13.13
CA ILE A 188 6.82 -4.20 -13.04
C ILE A 188 6.08 -3.09 -13.80
N ALA A 189 6.46 -1.83 -13.60
CA ALA A 189 5.81 -0.70 -14.28
C ALA A 189 5.96 -0.76 -15.81
N MET A 190 7.04 -1.34 -16.32
CA MET A 190 7.23 -1.56 -17.76
C MET A 190 6.39 -2.72 -18.31
N ALA A 191 5.87 -3.59 -17.46
CA ALA A 191 5.11 -4.79 -17.85
C ALA A 191 3.59 -4.62 -17.75
N THR A 192 3.08 -3.48 -17.26
CA THR A 192 1.64 -3.21 -17.11
C THR A 192 1.33 -1.73 -17.35
N ASP A 193 0.10 -1.44 -17.78
CA ASP A 193 -0.44 -0.07 -17.84
C ASP A 193 -1.10 0.36 -16.52
N ALA A 194 -1.19 -0.53 -15.52
CA ALA A 194 -1.76 -0.23 -14.21
C ALA A 194 -0.84 0.69 -13.41
N SER A 195 -1.44 1.55 -12.58
CA SER A 195 -0.68 2.38 -11.64
C SER A 195 0.01 1.54 -10.57
N ILE A 196 1.23 1.91 -10.20
CA ILE A 196 2.01 1.24 -9.15
C ILE A 196 2.10 2.12 -7.91
N THR A 197 1.71 1.56 -6.78
CA THR A 197 2.02 2.08 -5.44
C THR A 197 3.22 1.32 -4.90
N ALA A 198 4.34 1.99 -4.69
CA ALA A 198 5.54 1.37 -4.11
C ALA A 198 5.39 1.15 -2.60
N SER A 199 5.96 0.08 -2.07
CA SER A 199 5.97 -0.22 -0.63
C SER A 199 7.23 -0.97 -0.21
N GLY A 200 7.70 -0.66 1.01
CA GLY A 200 8.83 -1.33 1.64
C GLY A 200 10.16 -0.60 1.47
N GLY A 201 10.92 -0.49 2.57
CA GLY A 201 12.30 -0.02 2.59
C GLY A 201 12.53 1.48 2.69
N VAL A 202 11.62 2.32 2.27
CA VAL A 202 11.78 3.79 2.27
C VAL A 202 12.16 4.33 3.64
N SER A 203 13.20 5.15 3.68
CA SER A 203 13.77 5.71 4.90
C SER A 203 14.25 7.17 4.80
N THR A 204 14.54 7.66 3.61
CA THR A 204 15.10 9.00 3.36
C THR A 204 14.32 9.75 2.28
N VAL A 205 14.59 11.05 2.14
CA VAL A 205 14.07 11.89 1.04
C VAL A 205 14.55 11.40 -0.31
N GLU A 206 15.82 10.96 -0.39
CA GLU A 206 16.42 10.43 -1.61
C GLU A 206 15.70 9.16 -2.09
N ASP A 207 15.28 8.28 -1.17
CA ASP A 207 14.47 7.11 -1.50
C ASP A 207 13.15 7.50 -2.18
N VAL A 208 12.50 8.56 -1.68
CA VAL A 208 11.26 9.09 -2.28
C VAL A 208 11.54 9.68 -3.65
N GLN A 209 12.61 10.45 -3.82
CA GLN A 209 13.01 11.02 -5.10
C GLN A 209 13.31 9.93 -6.13
N ASP A 210 14.01 8.87 -5.70
CA ASP A 210 14.36 7.75 -6.58
C ASP A 210 13.12 7.02 -7.12
N ILE A 211 12.07 6.87 -6.32
CA ILE A 211 10.79 6.31 -6.77
C ILE A 211 10.04 7.32 -7.66
N ALA A 212 9.93 8.58 -7.22
CA ALA A 212 9.13 9.60 -7.88
C ALA A 212 9.61 9.96 -9.30
N ARG A 213 10.89 9.71 -9.63
CA ARG A 213 11.44 9.85 -10.99
C ARG A 213 10.70 9.01 -12.03
N TYR A 214 10.09 7.91 -11.60
CA TYR A 214 9.37 6.97 -12.46
C TYR A 214 7.86 7.18 -12.48
N GLN A 215 7.40 8.37 -12.04
CA GLN A 215 5.97 8.69 -12.05
C GLN A 215 5.36 8.62 -13.46
N LYS A 216 6.09 9.03 -14.50
CA LYS A 216 5.63 8.95 -15.88
C LYS A 216 5.58 7.52 -16.42
N ASP A 217 6.29 6.61 -15.77
CA ASP A 217 6.32 5.19 -16.11
C ASP A 217 5.25 4.39 -15.33
N GLY A 218 4.37 5.09 -14.57
CA GLY A 218 3.25 4.47 -13.87
C GLY A 218 3.42 4.30 -12.36
N ILE A 219 4.59 4.63 -11.76
CA ILE A 219 4.79 4.58 -10.31
C ILE A 219 4.35 5.91 -9.71
N ASP A 220 3.09 6.02 -9.31
CA ASP A 220 2.46 7.30 -8.95
C ASP A 220 2.34 7.56 -7.44
N SER A 221 2.75 6.60 -6.62
CA SER A 221 2.58 6.73 -5.17
C SER A 221 3.51 5.80 -4.38
N VAL A 222 3.69 6.12 -3.08
CA VAL A 222 4.50 5.30 -2.17
C VAL A 222 3.87 5.21 -0.79
N VAL A 223 3.87 3.99 -0.22
CA VAL A 223 3.52 3.74 1.19
C VAL A 223 4.76 3.90 2.05
N ILE A 224 4.68 4.73 3.08
CA ILE A 224 5.75 4.94 4.05
C ILE A 224 5.25 4.64 5.46
N GLY A 225 5.84 3.66 6.09
CA GLY A 225 5.47 3.23 7.44
C GLY A 225 6.52 3.60 8.48
N LYS A 226 7.41 2.66 8.78
CA LYS A 226 8.37 2.71 9.90
C LYS A 226 9.19 4.00 9.95
N ALA A 227 9.63 4.53 8.81
CA ALA A 227 10.43 5.75 8.75
C ALA A 227 9.73 6.97 9.36
N LEU A 228 8.41 7.10 9.18
CA LEU A 228 7.61 8.18 9.76
C LEU A 228 7.50 8.04 11.28
N TYR A 229 7.23 6.85 11.78
CA TYR A 229 7.10 6.59 13.22
C TYR A 229 8.44 6.68 13.97
N GLU A 230 9.56 6.44 13.30
CA GLU A 230 10.90 6.57 13.88
C GLU A 230 11.51 7.97 13.69
N GLY A 231 10.75 8.90 13.06
CA GLY A 231 11.21 10.27 12.81
C GLY A 231 12.42 10.36 11.85
N LYS A 232 12.60 9.36 10.99
CA LYS A 232 13.64 9.36 9.95
C LYS A 232 13.25 10.26 8.78
N LEU A 233 11.96 10.37 8.52
CA LEU A 233 11.37 11.13 7.45
C LEU A 233 10.05 11.72 7.95
N SER A 234 9.70 12.95 7.57
CA SER A 234 8.36 13.51 7.76
C SER A 234 7.53 13.38 6.50
N VAL A 235 6.19 13.41 6.63
CA VAL A 235 5.29 13.44 5.46
C VAL A 235 5.54 14.69 4.62
N HIS A 236 5.76 15.84 5.27
CA HIS A 236 6.06 17.09 4.62
C HIS A 236 7.33 17.00 3.75
N ASP A 237 8.42 16.42 4.28
CA ASP A 237 9.68 16.27 3.54
C ASP A 237 9.51 15.28 2.37
N ALA A 238 8.78 14.18 2.58
CA ALA A 238 8.48 13.22 1.52
C ALA A 238 7.68 13.86 0.37
N LEU A 239 6.67 14.68 0.69
CA LEU A 239 5.89 15.41 -0.31
C LEU A 239 6.74 16.45 -1.07
N SER A 240 7.64 17.12 -0.38
CA SER A 240 8.57 18.09 -0.99
C SER A 240 9.53 17.39 -1.93
N ALA A 241 10.13 16.29 -1.50
CA ALA A 241 11.04 15.46 -2.30
C ALA A 241 10.38 14.96 -3.59
N ALA A 242 9.14 14.47 -3.49
CA ALA A 242 8.40 14.00 -4.66
C ALA A 242 8.10 15.13 -5.67
N ARG A 243 7.85 16.37 -5.21
CA ARG A 243 7.62 17.53 -6.09
C ARG A 243 8.88 17.98 -6.82
N GLU A 244 10.03 17.94 -6.18
CA GLU A 244 11.32 18.36 -6.75
C GLU A 244 11.76 17.49 -7.93
N THR A 245 11.26 16.24 -8.02
CA THR A 245 11.55 15.34 -9.12
C THR A 245 10.62 15.50 -10.32
N GLN A 246 9.53 16.27 -10.17
CA GLN A 246 8.62 16.55 -11.28
C GLN A 246 9.21 17.65 -12.18
N PRO A 247 9.17 17.50 -13.52
CA PRO A 247 9.55 18.58 -14.40
C PRO A 247 8.61 19.76 -14.14
N GLU A 248 9.18 20.97 -14.07
CA GLU A 248 8.39 22.20 -14.00
C GLU A 248 7.31 22.19 -15.10
N PRO A 249 6.06 22.61 -14.79
CA PRO A 249 5.06 22.77 -15.82
C PRO A 249 5.62 23.71 -16.89
N ALA A 250 5.55 23.28 -18.16
CA ALA A 250 5.94 24.13 -19.28
C ALA A 250 5.19 25.45 -19.10
N THR A 251 5.93 26.53 -18.87
CA THR A 251 5.38 27.89 -18.93
C THR A 251 5.03 28.13 -20.39
N ASP A 252 3.74 28.10 -20.73
CA ASP A 252 3.25 28.57 -22.01
C ASP A 252 3.61 30.07 -22.12
N GLU A 253 4.63 30.37 -22.94
CA GLU A 253 4.93 31.70 -23.42
C GLU A 253 4.00 32.08 -24.58
#